data_167996028522c4fe2e1c0c8f28bf8ee0
#
_entry.id   167996028522c4fe2e1c0c8f28bf8ee0
#
_cell.length_a   1.000
_cell.length_b   1.000
_cell.length_c   1.000
_cell.angle_alpha   90.00
_cell.angle_beta   90.00
_cell.angle_gamma   90.00
#
_symmetry.space_group_name_H-M   'P 1'
#
loop_
_entity.id
_entity.type
_entity.pdbx_description
1 polymer ?
#
loop_
_entity_poly.entity_id
_entity_poly.type
_entity_poly.pdbx_seq_one_letter_code
_entity_poly.pdbx_strand_id
1 'polypeptide(L)'
;MAPPQAPSLQERRVAIALLFVAPALWSVNYLVARTAPGVIAPHMLALGRWAIAAMLLGAFCWREIAAKRAHIRAEAWHFIVLGALGMWICGAIVYIGGRSTSAVNIGLIYAGSPVLIALASALWLHERFGVRQWLGVALAIGGVVHIIIKGQWTALADVRINSGDAWIALAMMAWAAYSLLLRAWPSAFAPLARLTLIACGGVLVMLPLTVIEAIWWWPSTLSAKSVGLVLAAALLPGAAAYAAYSHMQRVLGAARVSMVLYLGPVYAAVAAWLVLGESIERFHFAGAVLVLSGIALATRR
;
A
#
# COMPACT_ATOMS: atom_id res chain seq x y z
N MET A 1 -35.29 -7.70 -2.16
CA MET A 1 -34.26 -6.65 -2.12
C MET A 1 -34.45 -5.80 -3.38
N ALA A 2 -34.66 -4.49 -3.25
CA ALA A 2 -34.70 -3.61 -4.41
C ALA A 2 -33.30 -3.61 -5.08
N PRO A 3 -33.22 -3.57 -6.43
CA PRO A 3 -31.94 -3.51 -7.13
C PRO A 3 -31.17 -2.24 -6.69
N PRO A 4 -29.83 -2.32 -6.57
CA PRO A 4 -29.02 -1.16 -6.20
C PRO A 4 -29.28 -0.04 -7.21
N GLN A 5 -29.66 1.14 -6.71
CA GLN A 5 -29.92 2.32 -7.55
C GLN A 5 -28.63 2.69 -8.30
N ALA A 6 -28.76 3.02 -9.58
CA ALA A 6 -27.63 3.49 -10.37
C ALA A 6 -27.03 4.76 -9.72
N PRO A 7 -25.70 4.90 -9.65
CA PRO A 7 -25.06 6.05 -9.04
C PRO A 7 -25.42 7.34 -9.80
N SER A 8 -25.69 8.41 -9.03
CA SER A 8 -26.02 9.73 -9.58
C SER A 8 -24.84 10.32 -10.39
N LEU A 9 -25.13 11.28 -11.26
CA LEU A 9 -24.11 11.99 -12.02
C LEU A 9 -23.08 12.68 -11.09
N GLN A 10 -23.54 13.20 -9.96
CA GLN A 10 -22.68 13.83 -8.96
C GLN A 10 -21.73 12.80 -8.30
N GLU A 11 -22.24 11.64 -7.88
CA GLU A 11 -21.41 10.57 -7.32
C GLU A 11 -20.36 10.08 -8.32
N ARG A 12 -20.72 9.96 -9.62
CA ARG A 12 -19.75 9.59 -10.66
C ARG A 12 -18.67 10.65 -10.86
N ARG A 13 -19.01 11.95 -10.85
CA ARG A 13 -18.04 13.05 -10.96
C ARG A 13 -17.08 13.04 -9.77
N VAL A 14 -17.60 12.89 -8.56
CA VAL A 14 -16.77 12.77 -7.34
C VAL A 14 -15.85 11.56 -7.44
N ALA A 15 -16.36 10.39 -7.82
CA ALA A 15 -15.55 9.18 -7.96
C ALA A 15 -14.45 9.33 -9.02
N ILE A 16 -14.71 10.02 -10.14
CA ILE A 16 -13.70 10.32 -11.17
C ILE A 16 -12.62 11.27 -10.62
N ALA A 17 -12.98 12.32 -9.89
CA ALA A 17 -12.01 13.22 -9.27
C ALA A 17 -11.12 12.47 -8.26
N LEU A 18 -11.69 11.56 -7.47
CA LEU A 18 -10.97 10.75 -6.51
C LEU A 18 -9.95 9.80 -7.17
N LEU A 19 -10.10 9.43 -8.46
CA LEU A 19 -9.07 8.65 -9.18
C LEU A 19 -7.71 9.38 -9.22
N PHE A 20 -7.72 10.70 -9.18
CA PHE A 20 -6.50 11.52 -9.17
C PHE A 20 -6.07 11.91 -7.74
N VAL A 21 -7.01 12.03 -6.81
CA VAL A 21 -6.72 12.45 -5.42
C VAL A 21 -6.16 11.27 -4.59
N ALA A 22 -6.71 10.07 -4.73
CA ALA A 22 -6.31 8.94 -3.90
C ALA A 22 -4.82 8.55 -4.04
N PRO A 23 -4.19 8.52 -5.25
CA PRO A 23 -2.75 8.27 -5.37
C PRO A 23 -1.90 9.37 -4.70
N ALA A 24 -2.34 10.65 -4.78
CA ALA A 24 -1.67 11.73 -4.08
C ALA A 24 -1.70 11.54 -2.56
N LEU A 25 -2.86 11.15 -2.01
CA LEU A 25 -2.99 10.83 -0.60
C LEU A 25 -2.08 9.66 -0.18
N TRP A 26 -1.98 8.62 -1.00
CA TRP A 26 -1.08 7.48 -0.71
C TRP A 26 0.40 7.86 -0.82
N SER A 27 0.79 8.75 -1.74
CA SER A 27 2.18 9.18 -1.89
C SER A 27 2.72 9.88 -0.65
N VAL A 28 1.85 10.51 0.16
CA VAL A 28 2.22 11.07 1.47
C VAL A 28 2.86 10.02 2.38
N ASN A 29 2.46 8.75 2.28
CA ASN A 29 3.07 7.70 3.09
C ASN A 29 4.58 7.52 2.82
N TYR A 30 5.01 7.74 1.57
CA TYR A 30 6.42 7.64 1.20
C TYR A 30 7.23 8.83 1.73
N LEU A 31 6.62 10.03 1.73
CA LEU A 31 7.21 11.21 2.36
C LEU A 31 7.36 11.00 3.87
N VAL A 32 6.32 10.48 4.52
CA VAL A 32 6.37 10.14 5.95
C VAL A 32 7.46 9.12 6.22
N ALA A 33 7.60 8.07 5.41
CA ALA A 33 8.64 7.05 5.56
C ALA A 33 10.06 7.65 5.49
N ARG A 34 10.25 8.70 4.69
CA ARG A 34 11.55 9.39 4.55
C ARG A 34 11.81 10.42 5.64
N THR A 35 10.78 11.02 6.21
CA THR A 35 10.91 12.07 7.24
C THR A 35 10.85 11.53 8.67
N ALA A 36 10.40 10.30 8.87
CA ALA A 36 10.28 9.66 10.18
C ALA A 36 11.61 9.28 10.87
N PRO A 37 12.70 8.92 10.12
CA PRO A 37 13.97 8.55 10.74
C PRO A 37 14.48 9.63 11.70
N GLY A 38 14.88 9.20 12.94
CA GLY A 38 15.34 10.11 13.99
C GLY A 38 14.23 10.90 14.70
N VAL A 39 12.96 10.79 14.27
CA VAL A 39 11.80 11.48 14.87
C VAL A 39 10.90 10.52 15.62
N ILE A 40 10.58 9.38 15.01
CA ILE A 40 9.67 8.38 15.58
C ILE A 40 10.09 6.99 15.13
N ALA A 41 9.93 6.00 16.02
CA ALA A 41 10.22 4.61 15.70
C ALA A 41 9.21 4.03 14.69
N PRO A 42 9.64 3.15 13.77
CA PRO A 42 8.81 2.61 12.69
C PRO A 42 7.52 1.94 13.15
N HIS A 43 7.59 1.08 14.18
CA HIS A 43 6.40 0.39 14.69
C HIS A 43 5.47 1.34 15.44
N MET A 44 6.01 2.31 16.20
CA MET A 44 5.20 3.33 16.86
C MET A 44 4.44 4.18 15.84
N LEU A 45 5.10 4.58 14.74
CA LEU A 45 4.47 5.33 13.66
C LEU A 45 3.35 4.52 12.99
N ALA A 46 3.62 3.26 12.66
CA ALA A 46 2.65 2.37 12.03
C ALA A 46 1.46 2.06 12.95
N LEU A 47 1.73 1.82 14.23
CA LEU A 47 0.70 1.59 15.25
C LEU A 47 -0.22 2.82 15.38
N GLY A 48 0.36 4.00 15.57
CA GLY A 48 -0.39 5.25 15.68
C GLY A 48 -1.23 5.54 14.42
N ARG A 49 -0.64 5.36 13.24
CA ARG A 49 -1.34 5.49 11.95
C ARG A 49 -2.58 4.61 11.91
N TRP A 50 -2.43 3.32 12.16
CA TRP A 50 -3.54 2.38 11.98
C TRP A 50 -4.54 2.38 13.13
N ALA A 51 -4.12 2.70 14.36
CA ALA A 51 -5.02 2.89 15.49
C ALA A 51 -5.96 4.09 15.23
N ILE A 52 -5.42 5.24 14.84
CA ILE A 52 -6.22 6.43 14.52
C ILE A 52 -7.10 6.19 13.29
N ALA A 53 -6.55 5.57 12.23
CA ALA A 53 -7.34 5.24 11.03
C ALA A 53 -8.49 4.28 11.36
N ALA A 54 -8.25 3.24 12.17
CA ALA A 54 -9.28 2.30 12.60
C ALA A 54 -10.38 2.97 13.42
N MET A 55 -10.03 3.88 14.33
CA MET A 55 -11.00 4.67 15.11
C MET A 55 -11.86 5.54 14.18
N LEU A 56 -11.24 6.27 13.26
CA LEU A 56 -11.96 7.14 12.33
C LEU A 56 -12.87 6.35 11.40
N LEU A 57 -12.34 5.32 10.74
CA LEU A 57 -13.14 4.48 9.83
C LEU A 57 -14.24 3.72 10.60
N GLY A 58 -13.92 3.25 11.81
CA GLY A 58 -14.87 2.59 12.70
C GLY A 58 -16.05 3.45 13.07
N ALA A 59 -15.84 4.75 13.28
CA ALA A 59 -16.92 5.71 13.58
C ALA A 59 -17.96 5.78 12.45
N PHE A 60 -17.57 5.53 11.19
CA PHE A 60 -18.51 5.51 10.06
C PHE A 60 -19.25 4.18 9.90
N CYS A 61 -18.67 3.07 10.35
CA CYS A 61 -19.25 1.73 10.14
C CYS A 61 -19.59 0.99 11.45
N TRP A 62 -19.58 1.66 12.60
CA TRP A 62 -19.82 1.05 13.91
C TRP A 62 -21.15 0.31 14.00
N ARG A 63 -22.22 0.82 13.37
CA ARG A 63 -23.55 0.19 13.37
C ARG A 63 -23.52 -1.17 12.67
N GLU A 64 -22.82 -1.25 11.54
CA GLU A 64 -22.65 -2.53 10.82
C GLU A 64 -21.83 -3.52 11.64
N ILE A 65 -20.70 -3.05 12.21
CA ILE A 65 -19.81 -3.87 13.04
C ILE A 65 -20.59 -4.41 14.25
N ALA A 66 -21.36 -3.56 14.93
CA ALA A 66 -22.16 -3.96 16.07
C ALA A 66 -23.26 -4.96 15.70
N ALA A 67 -23.96 -4.73 14.58
CA ALA A 67 -25.03 -5.63 14.11
C ALA A 67 -24.51 -7.02 13.72
N LYS A 68 -23.26 -7.09 13.20
CA LYS A 68 -22.64 -8.34 12.74
C LYS A 68 -21.58 -8.89 13.70
N ARG A 69 -21.62 -8.52 14.98
CA ARG A 69 -20.58 -8.89 15.97
C ARG A 69 -20.27 -10.38 16.07
N ALA A 70 -21.26 -11.25 15.82
CA ALA A 70 -21.07 -12.69 15.82
C ALA A 70 -20.06 -13.16 14.73
N HIS A 71 -20.02 -12.49 13.58
CA HIS A 71 -19.12 -12.81 12.48
C HIS A 71 -17.67 -12.37 12.76
N ILE A 72 -17.44 -11.40 13.68
CA ILE A 72 -16.08 -10.94 14.02
C ILE A 72 -15.25 -12.11 14.53
N ARG A 73 -15.81 -12.94 15.42
CA ARG A 73 -15.09 -14.10 15.98
C ARG A 73 -14.81 -15.17 14.92
N ALA A 74 -15.75 -15.39 14.01
CA ALA A 74 -15.59 -16.35 12.93
C ALA A 74 -14.50 -15.93 11.91
N GLU A 75 -14.36 -14.63 11.65
CA GLU A 75 -13.39 -14.09 10.71
C GLU A 75 -12.11 -13.51 11.39
N ALA A 76 -11.98 -13.64 12.72
CA ALA A 76 -10.91 -13.00 13.51
C ALA A 76 -9.51 -13.33 12.97
N TRP A 77 -9.26 -14.60 12.62
CA TRP A 77 -8.00 -15.03 12.05
C TRP A 77 -7.69 -14.33 10.71
N HIS A 78 -8.71 -14.19 9.85
CA HIS A 78 -8.56 -13.46 8.60
C HIS A 78 -8.15 -12.00 8.83
N PHE A 79 -8.78 -11.33 9.81
CA PHE A 79 -8.43 -9.94 10.15
C PHE A 79 -7.02 -9.81 10.71
N ILE A 80 -6.56 -10.77 11.53
CA ILE A 80 -5.20 -10.78 12.08
C ILE A 80 -4.16 -10.98 10.97
N VAL A 81 -4.33 -11.99 10.11
CA VAL A 81 -3.39 -12.27 9.01
C VAL A 81 -3.35 -11.13 8.00
N LEU A 82 -4.52 -10.64 7.57
CA LEU A 82 -4.60 -9.50 6.67
C LEU A 82 -4.02 -8.24 7.31
N GLY A 83 -4.24 -8.04 8.62
CA GLY A 83 -3.65 -6.95 9.39
C GLY A 83 -2.13 -7.06 9.49
N ALA A 84 -1.60 -8.27 9.70
CA ALA A 84 -0.16 -8.50 9.71
C ALA A 84 0.48 -8.18 8.34
N LEU A 85 -0.11 -8.64 7.24
CA LEU A 85 0.40 -8.39 5.90
C LEU A 85 0.24 -6.93 5.46
N GLY A 86 -0.99 -6.40 5.56
CA GLY A 86 -1.33 -5.10 4.99
C GLY A 86 -0.99 -3.91 5.90
N MET A 87 -1.09 -4.07 7.23
CA MET A 87 -0.94 -2.97 8.17
C MET A 87 0.43 -2.98 8.86
N TRP A 88 0.91 -4.14 9.28
CA TRP A 88 2.23 -4.26 9.90
C TRP A 88 3.34 -4.29 8.86
N ILE A 89 3.40 -5.30 7.97
CA ILE A 89 4.51 -5.42 7.02
C ILE A 89 4.48 -4.27 6.01
N CYS A 90 3.33 -3.96 5.42
CA CYS A 90 3.19 -2.80 4.53
C CYS A 90 3.17 -1.44 5.26
N GLY A 91 3.21 -1.42 6.58
CA GLY A 91 3.32 -0.22 7.40
C GLY A 91 4.72 -0.06 7.98
N ALA A 92 5.03 -0.77 9.09
CA ALA A 92 6.28 -0.61 9.83
C ALA A 92 7.53 -0.94 9.00
N ILE A 93 7.49 -2.01 8.18
CA ILE A 93 8.63 -2.40 7.33
C ILE A 93 8.92 -1.35 6.26
N VAL A 94 7.88 -0.68 5.72
CA VAL A 94 8.08 0.47 4.81
C VAL A 94 8.79 1.62 5.51
N TYR A 95 8.47 1.88 6.77
CA TYR A 95 9.15 2.92 7.56
C TYR A 95 10.59 2.53 7.93
N ILE A 96 10.85 1.23 8.13
CA ILE A 96 12.22 0.71 8.28
C ILE A 96 13.00 0.91 6.97
N GLY A 97 12.44 0.50 5.83
CA GLY A 97 13.04 0.66 4.50
C GLY A 97 13.31 2.12 4.16
N GLY A 98 12.38 3.02 4.47
CA GLY A 98 12.50 4.46 4.23
C GLY A 98 13.70 5.14 4.90
N ARG A 99 14.36 4.47 5.85
CA ARG A 99 15.59 4.98 6.50
C ARG A 99 16.80 5.00 5.55
N SER A 100 16.83 4.11 4.57
CA SER A 100 17.98 3.92 3.68
C SER A 100 17.64 3.90 2.20
N THR A 101 16.35 4.07 1.80
CA THR A 101 15.93 4.22 0.41
C THR A 101 15.23 5.56 0.17
N SER A 102 15.02 5.93 -1.10
CA SER A 102 14.31 7.15 -1.50
C SER A 102 12.80 6.95 -1.56
N ALA A 103 12.02 8.03 -1.43
CA ALA A 103 10.56 7.98 -1.63
C ALA A 103 10.21 7.61 -3.07
N VAL A 104 11.03 8.01 -4.04
CA VAL A 104 10.90 7.62 -5.45
C VAL A 104 11.04 6.11 -5.60
N ASN A 105 12.10 5.50 -5.01
CA ASN A 105 12.29 4.05 -5.04
C ASN A 105 11.14 3.30 -4.40
N ILE A 106 10.65 3.75 -3.24
CA ILE A 106 9.48 3.15 -2.58
C ILE A 106 8.30 3.08 -3.55
N GLY A 107 7.95 4.22 -4.17
CA GLY A 107 6.83 4.28 -5.12
C GLY A 107 7.00 3.38 -6.34
N LEU A 108 8.21 3.36 -6.92
CA LEU A 108 8.51 2.58 -8.12
C LEU A 108 8.56 1.08 -7.85
N ILE A 109 9.13 0.65 -6.72
CA ILE A 109 9.15 -0.77 -6.32
C ILE A 109 7.70 -1.25 -6.10
N TYR A 110 6.89 -0.46 -5.37
CA TYR A 110 5.48 -0.81 -5.16
C TYR A 110 4.66 -0.87 -6.44
N ALA A 111 5.04 -0.13 -7.49
CA ALA A 111 4.39 -0.22 -8.80
C ALA A 111 4.51 -1.61 -9.44
N GLY A 112 5.47 -2.43 -9.02
CA GLY A 112 5.55 -3.84 -9.44
C GLY A 112 4.48 -4.76 -8.81
N SER A 113 3.78 -4.32 -7.76
CA SER A 113 2.83 -5.17 -7.03
C SER A 113 1.67 -5.72 -7.89
N PRO A 114 1.05 -4.98 -8.83
CA PRO A 114 -0.01 -5.53 -9.68
C PRO A 114 0.44 -6.73 -10.50
N VAL A 115 1.70 -6.74 -10.92
CA VAL A 115 2.27 -7.87 -11.69
C VAL A 115 2.45 -9.09 -10.80
N LEU A 116 2.94 -8.91 -9.57
CA LEU A 116 3.02 -10.02 -8.61
C LEU A 116 1.64 -10.56 -8.25
N ILE A 117 0.65 -9.68 -8.09
CA ILE A 117 -0.75 -10.10 -7.85
C ILE A 117 -1.27 -10.90 -9.05
N ALA A 118 -1.02 -10.45 -10.28
CA ALA A 118 -1.44 -11.14 -11.48
C ALA A 118 -0.75 -12.51 -11.60
N LEU A 119 0.56 -12.56 -11.41
CA LEU A 119 1.35 -13.79 -11.45
C LEU A 119 0.87 -14.81 -10.40
N ALA A 120 0.71 -14.36 -9.16
CA ALA A 120 0.25 -15.23 -8.09
C ALA A 120 -1.21 -15.67 -8.29
N SER A 121 -2.08 -14.82 -8.87
CA SER A 121 -3.43 -15.21 -9.27
C SER A 121 -3.40 -16.29 -10.35
N ALA A 122 -2.51 -16.18 -11.34
CA ALA A 122 -2.37 -17.19 -12.38
C ALA A 122 -1.91 -18.53 -11.82
N LEU A 123 -0.91 -18.51 -10.94
CA LEU A 123 -0.39 -19.73 -10.32
C LEU A 123 -1.40 -20.40 -9.37
N TRP A 124 -2.13 -19.59 -8.58
CA TRP A 124 -3.09 -20.13 -7.62
C TRP A 124 -4.42 -20.52 -8.25
N LEU A 125 -4.93 -19.69 -9.19
CA LEU A 125 -6.19 -19.95 -9.86
C LEU A 125 -6.02 -20.75 -11.15
N HIS A 126 -4.78 -21.20 -11.47
CA HIS A 126 -4.42 -21.97 -12.68
C HIS A 126 -4.87 -21.24 -13.96
N GLU A 127 -4.90 -19.90 -13.95
CA GLU A 127 -5.21 -19.08 -15.13
C GLU A 127 -4.06 -19.21 -16.14
N ARG A 128 -4.38 -19.51 -17.41
CA ARG A 128 -3.37 -19.62 -18.45
C ARG A 128 -2.92 -18.25 -18.91
N PHE A 129 -1.66 -17.94 -18.70
CA PHE A 129 -1.02 -16.74 -19.24
C PHE A 129 -0.55 -16.97 -20.67
N GLY A 130 -0.90 -16.06 -21.57
CA GLY A 130 -0.32 -15.99 -22.89
C GLY A 130 1.10 -15.41 -22.86
N VAL A 131 1.84 -15.59 -23.97
CA VAL A 131 3.23 -15.08 -24.13
C VAL A 131 3.32 -13.59 -23.81
N ARG A 132 2.34 -12.80 -24.23
CA ARG A 132 2.28 -11.37 -23.97
C ARG A 132 2.25 -11.04 -22.47
N GLN A 133 1.49 -11.79 -21.69
CA GLN A 133 1.37 -11.60 -20.25
C GLN A 133 2.68 -11.96 -19.54
N TRP A 134 3.34 -13.04 -19.97
CA TRP A 134 4.66 -13.43 -19.46
C TRP A 134 5.73 -12.38 -19.77
N LEU A 135 5.73 -11.81 -20.98
CA LEU A 135 6.61 -10.69 -21.32
C LEU A 135 6.33 -9.46 -20.43
N GLY A 136 5.06 -9.18 -20.16
CA GLY A 136 4.67 -8.11 -19.25
C GLY A 136 5.21 -8.31 -17.83
N VAL A 137 5.10 -9.54 -17.31
CA VAL A 137 5.66 -9.93 -16.01
C VAL A 137 7.17 -9.74 -15.98
N ALA A 138 7.88 -10.26 -17.01
CA ALA A 138 9.35 -10.14 -17.11
C ALA A 138 9.81 -8.68 -17.17
N LEU A 139 9.14 -7.84 -17.97
CA LEU A 139 9.44 -6.41 -18.06
C LEU A 139 9.24 -5.67 -16.74
N ALA A 140 8.13 -5.94 -16.03
CA ALA A 140 7.86 -5.26 -14.77
C ALA A 140 8.84 -5.69 -13.66
N ILE A 141 9.15 -6.98 -13.56
CA ILE A 141 10.17 -7.47 -12.61
C ILE A 141 11.54 -6.88 -12.99
N GLY A 142 11.91 -6.91 -14.27
CA GLY A 142 13.14 -6.29 -14.76
C GLY A 142 13.23 -4.79 -14.43
N GLY A 143 12.12 -4.06 -14.53
CA GLY A 143 12.03 -2.66 -14.14
C GLY A 143 12.25 -2.43 -12.64
N VAL A 144 11.66 -3.26 -11.77
CA VAL A 144 11.88 -3.20 -10.32
C VAL A 144 13.35 -3.50 -9.99
N VAL A 145 13.93 -4.56 -10.59
CA VAL A 145 15.35 -4.91 -10.43
C VAL A 145 16.23 -3.76 -10.90
N HIS A 146 15.94 -3.16 -12.07
CA HIS A 146 16.70 -2.00 -12.60
C HIS A 146 16.74 -0.84 -11.62
N ILE A 147 15.64 -0.57 -10.91
CA ILE A 147 15.58 0.48 -9.89
C ILE A 147 16.45 0.12 -8.69
N ILE A 148 16.35 -1.12 -8.20
CA ILE A 148 17.09 -1.60 -7.02
C ILE A 148 18.60 -1.54 -7.28
N ILE A 149 19.06 -1.94 -8.48
CA ILE A 149 20.48 -1.89 -8.86
C ILE A 149 20.92 -0.52 -9.42
N LYS A 150 20.03 0.48 -9.38
CA LYS A 150 20.28 1.84 -9.89
C LYS A 150 20.80 1.87 -11.34
N GLY A 151 20.30 0.96 -12.18
CA GLY A 151 20.70 0.83 -13.58
C GLY A 151 22.08 0.20 -13.83
N GLN A 152 22.78 -0.28 -12.83
CA GLN A 152 24.16 -0.80 -12.91
C GLN A 152 24.18 -2.29 -13.29
N TRP A 153 23.67 -2.65 -14.46
CA TRP A 153 23.61 -4.04 -14.94
C TRP A 153 24.98 -4.67 -15.17
N THR A 154 25.97 -3.88 -15.56
CA THR A 154 27.35 -4.34 -15.85
C THR A 154 28.14 -4.65 -14.58
N ALA A 155 27.74 -4.08 -13.45
CA ALA A 155 28.39 -4.26 -12.17
C ALA A 155 27.52 -5.08 -11.19
N LEU A 156 26.69 -5.98 -11.71
CA LEU A 156 25.74 -6.76 -10.91
C LEU A 156 26.38 -7.52 -9.75
N ALA A 157 27.63 -8.01 -9.93
CA ALA A 157 28.40 -8.69 -8.90
C ALA A 157 28.88 -7.76 -7.77
N ASP A 158 29.03 -6.47 -8.05
CA ASP A 158 29.56 -5.45 -7.13
C ASP A 158 28.47 -4.56 -6.56
N VAL A 159 27.22 -4.68 -7.06
CA VAL A 159 26.09 -3.87 -6.60
C VAL A 159 25.75 -4.26 -5.16
N ARG A 160 26.01 -3.34 -4.26
CA ARG A 160 25.48 -3.43 -2.90
C ARG A 160 23.99 -3.08 -2.93
N ILE A 161 23.15 -4.12 -2.82
CA ILE A 161 21.70 -3.92 -2.68
C ILE A 161 21.47 -3.09 -1.42
N ASN A 162 20.77 -1.97 -1.58
CA ASN A 162 20.38 -1.15 -0.45
C ASN A 162 19.38 -1.94 0.42
N SER A 163 19.67 -2.08 1.71
CA SER A 163 18.79 -2.78 2.64
C SER A 163 17.38 -2.19 2.67
N GLY A 164 17.24 -0.88 2.45
CA GLY A 164 15.94 -0.22 2.34
C GLY A 164 15.13 -0.72 1.17
N ASP A 165 15.74 -0.86 -0.02
CA ASP A 165 15.03 -1.37 -1.20
C ASP A 165 14.61 -2.83 -1.01
N ALA A 166 15.41 -3.65 -0.30
CA ALA A 166 15.05 -5.02 0.06
C ALA A 166 13.84 -5.07 1.01
N TRP A 167 13.77 -4.19 2.01
CA TRP A 167 12.60 -4.06 2.88
C TRP A 167 11.35 -3.63 2.12
N ILE A 168 11.48 -2.71 1.16
CA ILE A 168 10.35 -2.30 0.32
C ILE A 168 9.89 -3.43 -0.61
N ALA A 169 10.83 -4.21 -1.17
CA ALA A 169 10.48 -5.39 -1.97
C ALA A 169 9.71 -6.44 -1.14
N LEU A 170 10.13 -6.68 0.11
CA LEU A 170 9.40 -7.54 1.04
C LEU A 170 7.98 -7.01 1.31
N ALA A 171 7.85 -5.72 1.55
CA ALA A 171 6.55 -5.08 1.77
C ALA A 171 5.65 -5.16 0.51
N MET A 172 6.22 -5.02 -0.69
CA MET A 172 5.51 -5.22 -1.96
C MET A 172 4.99 -6.66 -2.10
N MET A 173 5.80 -7.66 -1.75
CA MET A 173 5.37 -9.08 -1.76
C MET A 173 4.25 -9.33 -0.74
N ALA A 174 4.35 -8.75 0.46
CA ALA A 174 3.31 -8.83 1.48
C ALA A 174 2.00 -8.17 1.01
N TRP A 175 2.08 -7.04 0.29
CA TRP A 175 0.93 -6.40 -0.33
C TRP A 175 0.27 -7.27 -1.39
N ALA A 176 1.06 -7.99 -2.19
CA ALA A 176 0.52 -8.95 -3.16
C ALA A 176 -0.21 -10.09 -2.44
N ALA A 177 0.39 -10.67 -1.40
CA ALA A 177 -0.24 -11.72 -0.59
C ALA A 177 -1.53 -11.21 0.10
N TYR A 178 -1.48 -10.01 0.70
CA TYR A 178 -2.65 -9.34 1.26
C TYR A 178 -3.79 -9.21 0.24
N SER A 179 -3.48 -8.75 -0.95
CA SER A 179 -4.47 -8.52 -2.02
C SER A 179 -5.12 -9.83 -2.50
N LEU A 180 -4.34 -10.90 -2.59
CA LEU A 180 -4.83 -12.22 -2.95
C LEU A 180 -5.73 -12.82 -1.88
N LEU A 181 -5.28 -12.80 -0.62
CA LEU A 181 -6.06 -13.32 0.51
C LEU A 181 -7.32 -12.50 0.75
N LEU A 182 -7.25 -11.17 0.59
CA LEU A 182 -8.41 -10.29 0.68
C LEU A 182 -9.50 -10.68 -0.34
N ARG A 183 -9.08 -11.13 -1.54
CA ARG A 183 -10.00 -11.62 -2.58
C ARG A 183 -10.45 -13.05 -2.31
N ALA A 184 -9.55 -13.92 -1.85
CA ALA A 184 -9.83 -15.35 -1.64
C ALA A 184 -10.72 -15.62 -0.43
N TRP A 185 -10.63 -14.78 0.59
CA TRP A 185 -11.41 -14.92 1.82
C TRP A 185 -12.64 -14.01 1.78
N PRO A 186 -13.84 -14.55 1.61
CA PRO A 186 -15.07 -13.75 1.68
C PRO A 186 -15.28 -13.20 3.10
N SER A 187 -16.04 -12.12 3.21
CA SER A 187 -16.37 -11.50 4.50
C SER A 187 -17.84 -11.11 4.54
N ALA A 188 -18.45 -11.24 5.72
CA ALA A 188 -19.81 -10.77 5.97
C ALA A 188 -19.90 -9.23 6.01
N PHE A 189 -18.76 -8.54 6.11
CA PHE A 189 -18.67 -7.08 6.26
C PHE A 189 -18.51 -6.37 4.94
N ALA A 190 -19.11 -5.17 4.83
CA ALA A 190 -18.85 -4.24 3.73
C ALA A 190 -17.37 -3.82 3.72
N PRO A 191 -16.82 -3.37 2.57
CA PRO A 191 -15.39 -3.10 2.43
C PRO A 191 -14.80 -2.18 3.50
N LEU A 192 -15.53 -1.13 3.91
CA LEU A 192 -15.05 -0.19 4.93
C LEU A 192 -15.01 -0.82 6.33
N ALA A 193 -16.07 -1.53 6.73
CA ALA A 193 -16.14 -2.23 8.00
C ALA A 193 -15.10 -3.35 8.08
N ARG A 194 -14.92 -4.09 7.00
CA ARG A 194 -13.87 -5.11 6.87
C ARG A 194 -12.48 -4.51 7.01
N LEU A 195 -12.19 -3.39 6.33
CA LEU A 195 -10.91 -2.68 6.46
C LEU A 195 -10.66 -2.23 7.90
N THR A 196 -11.69 -1.71 8.58
CA THR A 196 -11.59 -1.31 9.99
C THR A 196 -11.17 -2.49 10.86
N LEU A 197 -11.80 -3.65 10.69
CA LEU A 197 -11.49 -4.87 11.45
C LEU A 197 -10.09 -5.40 11.13
N ILE A 198 -9.67 -5.35 9.87
CA ILE A 198 -8.29 -5.67 9.44
C ILE A 198 -7.29 -4.71 10.10
N ALA A 199 -7.60 -3.41 10.14
CA ALA A 199 -6.75 -2.42 10.80
C ALA A 199 -6.64 -2.69 12.32
N CYS A 200 -7.73 -3.06 12.98
CA CYS A 200 -7.71 -3.52 14.38
C CYS A 200 -6.83 -4.77 14.54
N GLY A 201 -6.93 -5.77 13.66
CA GLY A 201 -6.06 -6.94 13.64
C GLY A 201 -4.59 -6.57 13.50
N GLY A 202 -4.27 -5.62 12.61
CA GLY A 202 -2.91 -5.08 12.44
C GLY A 202 -2.40 -4.36 13.68
N VAL A 203 -3.24 -3.55 14.33
CA VAL A 203 -2.93 -2.90 15.61
C VAL A 203 -2.58 -3.94 16.68
N LEU A 204 -3.38 -5.01 16.80
CA LEU A 204 -3.10 -6.10 17.75
C LEU A 204 -1.74 -6.77 17.48
N VAL A 205 -1.39 -7.02 16.23
CA VAL A 205 -0.09 -7.58 15.84
C VAL A 205 1.06 -6.61 16.16
N MET A 206 0.86 -5.32 15.91
CA MET A 206 1.90 -4.31 16.11
C MET A 206 2.14 -3.95 17.57
N LEU A 207 1.15 -4.09 18.45
CA LEU A 207 1.28 -3.73 19.85
C LEU A 207 2.51 -4.35 20.53
N PRO A 208 2.70 -5.70 20.55
CA PRO A 208 3.88 -6.29 21.19
C PRO A 208 5.19 -5.87 20.50
N LEU A 209 5.17 -5.75 19.17
CA LEU A 209 6.36 -5.34 18.42
C LEU A 209 6.75 -3.89 18.70
N THR A 210 5.79 -3.01 18.90
CA THR A 210 6.03 -1.61 19.29
C THR A 210 6.62 -1.52 20.69
N VAL A 211 6.13 -2.34 21.61
CA VAL A 211 6.70 -2.41 22.99
C VAL A 211 8.13 -2.91 22.93
N ILE A 212 8.40 -3.99 22.19
CA ILE A 212 9.76 -4.52 22.00
C ILE A 212 10.67 -3.46 21.39
N GLU A 213 10.21 -2.77 20.32
CA GLU A 213 10.98 -1.70 19.68
C GLU A 213 11.32 -0.56 20.64
N ALA A 214 10.37 -0.14 21.47
CA ALA A 214 10.54 0.95 22.44
C ALA A 214 11.55 0.59 23.55
N ILE A 215 11.58 -0.68 23.98
CA ILE A 215 12.46 -1.14 25.06
C ILE A 215 13.88 -1.39 24.54
N TRP A 216 14.04 -2.02 23.37
CA TRP A 216 15.32 -2.58 22.94
C TRP A 216 16.05 -1.77 21.89
N TRP A 217 15.33 -0.98 21.05
CA TRP A 217 15.95 -0.40 19.86
C TRP A 217 15.79 1.12 19.74
N TRP A 218 14.57 1.65 19.87
CA TRP A 218 14.33 3.08 19.62
C TRP A 218 13.24 3.63 20.54
N PRO A 219 13.59 4.26 21.66
CA PRO A 219 12.60 4.99 22.41
C PRO A 219 12.09 6.16 21.58
N SER A 220 10.78 6.19 21.36
CA SER A 220 10.13 7.29 20.64
C SER A 220 9.86 8.43 21.61
N THR A 221 10.25 9.64 21.23
CA THR A 221 9.88 10.84 21.97
C THR A 221 8.62 11.47 21.38
N LEU A 222 7.67 11.81 22.25
CA LEU A 222 6.50 12.58 21.85
C LEU A 222 6.93 14.01 21.57
N SER A 223 6.94 14.40 20.30
CA SER A 223 7.20 15.75 19.83
C SER A 223 6.10 16.20 18.88
N ALA A 224 5.93 17.50 18.68
CA ALA A 224 4.98 18.03 17.71
C ALA A 224 5.22 17.42 16.30
N LYS A 225 6.49 17.18 15.95
CA LYS A 225 6.86 16.57 14.67
C LYS A 225 6.45 15.09 14.60
N SER A 226 6.66 14.29 15.65
CA SER A 226 6.24 12.89 15.67
C SER A 226 4.73 12.74 15.62
N VAL A 227 4.00 13.55 16.38
CA VAL A 227 2.53 13.60 16.34
C VAL A 227 2.04 14.03 14.95
N GLY A 228 2.64 15.05 14.35
CA GLY A 228 2.32 15.50 12.99
C GLY A 228 2.50 14.40 11.94
N LEU A 229 3.58 13.62 12.02
CA LEU A 229 3.81 12.48 11.11
C LEU A 229 2.77 11.38 11.30
N VAL A 230 2.42 11.03 12.54
CA VAL A 230 1.38 10.04 12.83
C VAL A 230 0.03 10.51 12.29
N LEU A 231 -0.35 11.75 12.54
CA LEU A 231 -1.62 12.30 12.05
C LEU A 231 -1.65 12.37 10.53
N ALA A 232 -0.58 12.85 9.89
CA ALA A 232 -0.48 12.88 8.43
C ALA A 232 -0.65 11.48 7.83
N ALA A 233 0.04 10.47 8.39
CA ALA A 233 -0.06 9.08 7.95
C ALA A 233 -1.44 8.46 8.21
N ALA A 234 -2.08 8.79 9.33
CA ALA A 234 -3.39 8.26 9.69
C ALA A 234 -4.52 8.87 8.87
N LEU A 235 -4.51 10.20 8.72
CA LEU A 235 -5.60 10.94 8.07
C LEU A 235 -5.54 10.78 6.54
N LEU A 236 -4.36 10.97 5.93
CA LEU A 236 -4.23 11.04 4.48
C LEU A 236 -4.11 9.64 3.85
N PRO A 237 -2.98 8.90 3.93
CA PRO A 237 -2.89 7.57 3.34
C PRO A 237 -3.61 6.47 4.14
N GLY A 238 -3.96 6.72 5.40
CA GLY A 238 -4.71 5.79 6.24
C GLY A 238 -6.21 5.87 5.99
N ALA A 239 -6.89 6.89 6.50
CA ALA A 239 -8.35 6.98 6.46
C ALA A 239 -8.88 7.53 5.14
N ALA A 240 -8.41 8.72 4.69
CA ALA A 240 -8.97 9.41 3.54
C ALA A 240 -8.77 8.64 2.22
N ALA A 241 -7.55 8.15 1.96
CA ALA A 241 -7.26 7.40 0.74
C ALA A 241 -8.09 6.11 0.64
N TYR A 242 -8.24 5.37 1.73
CA TYR A 242 -9.04 4.14 1.75
C TYR A 242 -10.54 4.41 1.69
N ALA A 243 -11.03 5.47 2.33
CA ALA A 243 -12.43 5.91 2.19
C ALA A 243 -12.73 6.30 0.73
N ALA A 244 -11.84 7.08 0.10
CA ALA A 244 -11.92 7.45 -1.30
C ALA A 244 -11.91 6.20 -2.20
N TYR A 245 -10.99 5.27 -1.95
CA TYR A 245 -10.89 4.03 -2.71
C TYR A 245 -12.15 3.16 -2.60
N SER A 246 -12.69 3.01 -1.40
CA SER A 246 -13.95 2.28 -1.16
C SER A 246 -15.14 2.93 -1.88
N HIS A 247 -15.22 4.26 -1.86
CA HIS A 247 -16.24 5.00 -2.60
C HIS A 247 -16.11 4.80 -4.12
N MET A 248 -14.90 4.94 -4.65
CA MET A 248 -14.63 4.69 -6.08
C MET A 248 -15.01 3.29 -6.52
N GLN A 249 -14.64 2.26 -5.72
CA GLN A 249 -14.98 0.87 -6.03
C GLN A 249 -16.49 0.65 -6.11
N ARG A 250 -17.25 1.26 -5.21
CA ARG A 250 -18.70 1.17 -5.20
C ARG A 250 -19.33 1.82 -6.43
N VAL A 251 -18.81 2.98 -6.87
CA VAL A 251 -19.41 3.79 -7.96
C VAL A 251 -18.91 3.39 -9.34
N LEU A 252 -17.61 3.12 -9.50
CA LEU A 252 -16.96 2.87 -10.80
C LEU A 252 -16.65 1.39 -11.04
N GLY A 253 -16.69 0.55 -10.01
CA GLY A 253 -16.31 -0.84 -10.06
C GLY A 253 -14.79 -1.06 -9.92
N ALA A 254 -14.41 -2.24 -9.39
CA ALA A 254 -13.02 -2.56 -9.05
C ALA A 254 -12.05 -2.49 -10.25
N ALA A 255 -12.48 -2.90 -11.45
CA ALA A 255 -11.62 -2.92 -12.64
C ALA A 255 -11.17 -1.52 -13.08
N ARG A 256 -12.05 -0.50 -12.98
CA ARG A 256 -11.68 0.89 -13.31
C ARG A 256 -10.81 1.52 -12.23
N VAL A 257 -11.10 1.21 -10.98
CA VAL A 257 -10.38 1.77 -9.83
C VAL A 257 -8.97 1.22 -9.73
N SER A 258 -8.70 0.00 -10.17
CA SER A 258 -7.33 -0.56 -10.17
C SER A 258 -6.35 0.27 -11.01
N MET A 259 -6.82 1.03 -12.02
CA MET A 259 -5.97 1.93 -12.81
C MET A 259 -5.34 3.06 -11.98
N VAL A 260 -5.94 3.42 -10.84
CA VAL A 260 -5.41 4.44 -9.91
C VAL A 260 -4.01 4.09 -9.40
N LEU A 261 -3.74 2.79 -9.22
CA LEU A 261 -2.45 2.31 -8.72
C LEU A 261 -1.29 2.64 -9.68
N TYR A 262 -1.57 2.81 -10.99
CA TYR A 262 -0.56 3.18 -11.98
C TYR A 262 -0.09 4.64 -11.87
N LEU A 263 -0.88 5.50 -11.25
CA LEU A 263 -0.50 6.88 -10.98
C LEU A 263 0.40 7.01 -9.75
N GLY A 264 0.44 6.00 -8.87
CA GLY A 264 1.21 6.01 -7.63
C GLY A 264 2.67 6.43 -7.80
N PRO A 265 3.46 5.80 -8.71
CA PRO A 265 4.85 6.17 -8.94
C PRO A 265 5.06 7.62 -9.39
N VAL A 266 4.17 8.14 -10.23
CA VAL A 266 4.24 9.52 -10.71
C VAL A 266 4.04 10.49 -9.56
N TYR A 267 3.01 10.27 -8.74
CA TYR A 267 2.76 11.10 -7.57
C TYR A 267 3.87 10.96 -6.52
N ALA A 268 4.42 9.76 -6.34
CA ALA A 268 5.54 9.53 -5.43
C ALA A 268 6.77 10.34 -5.87
N ALA A 269 7.14 10.28 -7.15
CA ALA A 269 8.27 11.00 -7.70
C ALA A 269 8.09 12.53 -7.61
N VAL A 270 6.92 13.03 -8.01
CA VAL A 270 6.60 14.46 -7.93
C VAL A 270 6.60 14.96 -6.48
N ALA A 271 5.98 14.20 -5.56
CA ALA A 271 5.94 14.57 -4.16
C ALA A 271 7.33 14.55 -3.50
N ALA A 272 8.16 13.54 -3.82
CA ALA A 272 9.53 13.43 -3.33
C ALA A 272 10.40 14.59 -3.84
N TRP A 273 10.28 14.94 -5.10
CA TRP A 273 10.99 16.09 -5.69
C TRP A 273 10.57 17.41 -5.06
N LEU A 274 9.25 17.67 -4.95
CA LEU A 274 8.73 18.94 -4.42
C LEU A 274 8.96 19.12 -2.92
N VAL A 275 8.83 18.05 -2.13
CA VAL A 275 8.81 18.13 -0.65
C VAL A 275 10.14 17.77 -0.03
N LEU A 276 10.84 16.79 -0.59
CA LEU A 276 12.10 16.27 -0.04
C LEU A 276 13.34 16.75 -0.80
N GLY A 277 13.17 17.39 -1.97
CA GLY A 277 14.27 17.76 -2.86
C GLY A 277 15.01 16.55 -3.46
N GLU A 278 14.36 15.37 -3.49
CA GLU A 278 14.97 14.17 -4.07
C GLU A 278 15.14 14.33 -5.58
N SER A 279 16.33 14.03 -6.11
CA SER A 279 16.59 14.06 -7.55
C SER A 279 15.96 12.85 -8.24
N ILE A 280 15.36 13.11 -9.42
CA ILE A 280 14.86 12.03 -10.27
C ILE A 280 15.99 11.67 -11.24
N GLU A 281 16.65 10.55 -10.95
CA GLU A 281 17.76 10.03 -11.74
C GLU A 281 17.28 9.31 -13.03
N ARG A 282 18.17 9.15 -14.01
CA ARG A 282 17.84 8.49 -15.29
C ARG A 282 17.33 7.06 -15.12
N PHE A 283 17.88 6.33 -14.13
CA PHE A 283 17.44 4.96 -13.85
C PHE A 283 16.01 4.89 -13.30
N HIS A 284 15.54 5.92 -12.58
CA HIS A 284 14.15 5.99 -12.14
C HIS A 284 13.20 6.09 -13.35
N PHE A 285 13.54 6.92 -14.34
CA PHE A 285 12.74 7.05 -15.54
C PHE A 285 12.71 5.75 -16.37
N ALA A 286 13.88 5.14 -16.60
CA ALA A 286 13.97 3.86 -17.31
C ALA A 286 13.20 2.75 -16.57
N GLY A 287 13.38 2.65 -15.26
CA GLY A 287 12.65 1.69 -14.44
C GLY A 287 11.13 1.90 -14.45
N ALA A 288 10.67 3.15 -14.37
CA ALA A 288 9.26 3.49 -14.47
C ALA A 288 8.66 3.06 -15.82
N VAL A 289 9.35 3.32 -16.93
CA VAL A 289 8.93 2.89 -18.28
C VAL A 289 8.82 1.37 -18.36
N LEU A 290 9.81 0.63 -17.85
CA LEU A 290 9.79 -0.83 -17.84
C LEU A 290 8.63 -1.37 -16.99
N VAL A 291 8.45 -0.87 -15.77
CA VAL A 291 7.38 -1.30 -14.86
C VAL A 291 6.00 -1.02 -15.47
N LEU A 292 5.74 0.21 -15.91
CA LEU A 292 4.45 0.60 -16.45
C LEU A 292 4.12 -0.12 -17.76
N SER A 293 5.12 -0.31 -18.65
CA SER A 293 4.95 -1.10 -19.87
C SER A 293 4.66 -2.56 -19.57
N GLY A 294 5.39 -3.12 -18.60
CA GLY A 294 5.18 -4.49 -18.13
C GLY A 294 3.76 -4.70 -17.57
N ILE A 295 3.29 -3.78 -16.75
CA ILE A 295 1.93 -3.79 -16.21
C ILE A 295 0.91 -3.72 -17.35
N ALA A 296 1.08 -2.78 -18.29
CA ALA A 296 0.17 -2.62 -19.42
C ALA A 296 0.09 -3.89 -20.30
N LEU A 297 1.21 -4.61 -20.47
CA LEU A 297 1.24 -5.88 -21.20
C LEU A 297 0.61 -7.03 -20.39
N ALA A 298 0.91 -7.12 -19.10
CA ALA A 298 0.41 -8.20 -18.23
C ALA A 298 -1.09 -8.12 -17.98
N THR A 299 -1.68 -6.93 -17.98
CA THR A 299 -3.10 -6.69 -17.65
C THR A 299 -4.03 -6.64 -18.85
N ARG A 300 -3.52 -6.50 -20.06
CA ARG A 300 -4.33 -6.57 -21.29
C ARG A 300 -4.66 -8.04 -21.61
N ARG A 301 -5.94 -8.36 -21.54
CA ARG A 301 -6.51 -9.62 -22.02
C ARG A 301 -6.56 -9.64 -23.55
#